data_daaa15c0fa11dcacef5c59d9e16a338d
#
_entry.id   daaa15c0fa11dcacef5c59d9e16a338d
#
_cell.length_a   1.000
_cell.length_b   1.000
_cell.length_c   1.000
_cell.angle_alpha   90.00
_cell.angle_beta   90.00
_cell.angle_gamma   90.00
#
_symmetry.space_group_name_H-M   'P 1'
#
loop_
_entity.id
_entity.type
_entity.pdbx_description
1 polymer ?
#
loop_
_entity_poly.entity_id
_entity_poly.type
_entity_poly.pdbx_seq_one_letter_code
_entity_poly.pdbx_strand_id
1 'polypeptide(L)'
;MNQQEILKRISIINVKNKLGLEELFSKKDIIYVKCPFCYSKNGAMKLNIANNSYICKDCEARGYSVGLYAKYKYISNKEAYNRLINSEADISNNLTSSIITNSKKNAEELDITYQSFLENLTLNSDHTMKLLQYGFSMDEIERIGFKTIPTKDSEKVKICRKLIDEGIDLEGIPGFFKDRKFRWNFKSHKGIFVPIFQNCKITALRIHLDNEYNTDTTDIWFSSSQENNGTKQDNNIMFLYPKNNRLQIINNNQEKKDIIIVSEMILAYKIAARYKDNIIIRYSKCYFKK
;
A
#
# COMPACT_ATOMS: atom_id res chain seq x y z
N MET A 1 -6.26 -7.77 -39.12
CA MET A 1 -7.05 -8.33 -38.02
C MET A 1 -8.52 -8.03 -38.27
N ASN A 2 -9.38 -9.03 -38.23
CA ASN A 2 -10.80 -8.83 -38.50
C ASN A 2 -11.55 -8.31 -37.25
N GLN A 3 -12.76 -7.78 -37.46
CA GLN A 3 -13.54 -7.14 -36.38
C GLN A 3 -13.91 -8.13 -35.26
N GLN A 4 -14.17 -9.40 -35.58
CA GLN A 4 -14.50 -10.43 -34.58
C GLN A 4 -13.31 -10.74 -33.66
N GLU A 5 -12.12 -10.76 -34.22
CA GLU A 5 -10.88 -10.99 -33.45
C GLU A 5 -10.58 -9.84 -32.50
N ILE A 6 -10.80 -8.59 -32.95
CA ILE A 6 -10.70 -7.42 -32.10
C ILE A 6 -11.67 -7.53 -30.89
N LEU A 7 -12.95 -7.83 -31.19
CA LEU A 7 -13.97 -7.97 -30.15
C LEU A 7 -13.63 -9.06 -29.11
N LYS A 8 -13.06 -10.19 -29.57
CA LYS A 8 -12.62 -11.28 -28.72
C LYS A 8 -11.46 -10.82 -27.80
N ARG A 9 -10.48 -10.09 -28.33
CA ARG A 9 -9.30 -9.62 -27.59
C ARG A 9 -9.65 -8.58 -26.52
N ILE A 10 -10.63 -7.74 -26.77
CA ILE A 10 -11.11 -6.74 -25.82
C ILE A 10 -12.30 -7.22 -24.96
N SER A 11 -12.67 -8.50 -25.04
CA SER A 11 -13.77 -9.05 -24.24
C SER A 11 -13.45 -9.01 -22.75
N ILE A 12 -14.49 -8.88 -21.91
CA ILE A 12 -14.33 -8.83 -20.45
C ILE A 12 -13.72 -10.14 -19.91
N ILE A 13 -14.00 -11.27 -20.56
CA ILE A 13 -13.41 -12.58 -20.22
C ILE A 13 -11.90 -12.55 -20.48
N ASN A 14 -11.50 -12.08 -21.67
CA ASN A 14 -10.07 -12.01 -22.00
C ASN A 14 -9.33 -11.03 -21.08
N VAL A 15 -9.93 -9.90 -20.78
CA VAL A 15 -9.39 -8.94 -19.81
C VAL A 15 -9.28 -9.55 -18.42
N LYS A 16 -10.33 -10.25 -17.92
CA LYS A 16 -10.27 -10.99 -16.64
C LYS A 16 -9.07 -11.94 -16.59
N ASN A 17 -8.90 -12.75 -17.65
CA ASN A 17 -7.82 -13.75 -17.73
C ASN A 17 -6.44 -13.09 -17.80
N LYS A 18 -6.27 -12.05 -18.63
CA LYS A 18 -5.00 -11.29 -18.74
C LYS A 18 -4.62 -10.56 -17.43
N LEU A 19 -5.60 -10.18 -16.63
CA LEU A 19 -5.37 -9.55 -15.33
C LEU A 19 -5.23 -10.55 -14.19
N GLY A 20 -5.43 -11.86 -14.44
CA GLY A 20 -5.38 -12.91 -13.42
C GLY A 20 -6.41 -12.69 -12.31
N LEU A 21 -7.59 -12.15 -12.62
CA LEU A 21 -8.62 -11.90 -11.63
C LEU A 21 -9.21 -13.21 -11.12
N GLU A 22 -9.14 -13.41 -9.80
CA GLU A 22 -9.67 -14.59 -9.12
C GLU A 22 -11.18 -14.65 -9.25
N GLU A 23 -11.68 -15.73 -9.85
CA GLU A 23 -13.11 -16.00 -9.97
C GLU A 23 -13.64 -16.60 -8.68
N LEU A 24 -14.70 -15.99 -8.15
CA LEU A 24 -15.37 -16.47 -6.94
C LEU A 24 -16.49 -17.45 -7.30
N PHE A 25 -17.31 -17.06 -8.26
CA PHE A 25 -18.36 -17.90 -8.87
C PHE A 25 -18.90 -17.26 -10.14
N SER A 26 -19.64 -18.03 -10.95
CA SER A 26 -20.30 -17.53 -12.15
C SER A 26 -21.76 -17.99 -12.21
N LYS A 27 -22.60 -17.19 -12.84
CA LYS A 27 -24.02 -17.48 -13.08
C LYS A 27 -24.46 -16.91 -14.43
N LYS A 28 -24.76 -17.78 -15.39
CA LYS A 28 -25.10 -17.41 -16.77
C LYS A 28 -24.02 -16.46 -17.36
N ASP A 29 -24.41 -15.27 -17.81
CA ASP A 29 -23.52 -14.28 -18.41
C ASP A 29 -22.81 -13.37 -17.42
N ILE A 30 -22.75 -13.76 -16.15
CA ILE A 30 -22.16 -12.96 -15.09
C ILE A 30 -21.08 -13.77 -14.36
N ILE A 31 -19.89 -13.19 -14.27
CA ILE A 31 -18.78 -13.72 -13.48
C ILE A 31 -18.57 -12.78 -12.29
N TYR A 32 -18.41 -13.33 -11.12
CA TYR A 32 -18.02 -12.60 -9.92
C TYR A 32 -16.56 -12.88 -9.62
N VAL A 33 -15.78 -11.82 -9.51
CA VAL A 33 -14.35 -11.87 -9.20
C VAL A 33 -14.06 -11.05 -7.96
N LYS A 34 -12.96 -11.36 -7.28
CA LYS A 34 -12.46 -10.51 -6.21
C LYS A 34 -12.13 -9.12 -6.79
N CYS A 35 -12.69 -8.06 -6.17
CA CYS A 35 -12.46 -6.71 -6.68
C CYS A 35 -10.99 -6.29 -6.54
N PRO A 36 -10.30 -5.93 -7.62
CA PRO A 36 -8.90 -5.52 -7.55
C PRO A 36 -8.71 -4.07 -7.07
N PHE A 37 -9.79 -3.34 -6.82
CA PHE A 37 -9.76 -1.91 -6.49
C PHE A 37 -10.16 -1.57 -5.06
N CYS A 38 -10.74 -2.54 -4.32
CA CYS A 38 -11.09 -2.36 -2.94
C CYS A 38 -10.67 -3.57 -2.10
N TYR A 39 -10.50 -3.34 -0.80
CA TYR A 39 -10.06 -4.35 0.16
C TYR A 39 -11.23 -4.99 0.93
N SER A 40 -12.48 -4.79 0.46
CA SER A 40 -13.65 -5.37 1.11
C SER A 40 -13.59 -6.90 1.08
N LYS A 41 -13.85 -7.55 2.22
CA LYS A 41 -13.93 -9.02 2.32
C LYS A 41 -14.97 -9.62 1.36
N ASN A 42 -16.07 -8.90 1.16
CA ASN A 42 -17.19 -9.30 0.31
C ASN A 42 -17.13 -8.62 -1.05
N GLY A 43 -16.04 -7.90 -1.35
CA GLY A 43 -15.86 -7.07 -2.54
C GLY A 43 -15.87 -7.86 -3.84
N ALA A 44 -17.01 -8.43 -4.17
CA ALA A 44 -17.23 -9.09 -5.43
C ALA A 44 -17.52 -8.06 -6.53
N MET A 45 -16.61 -8.00 -7.50
CA MET A 45 -16.85 -7.27 -8.73
C MET A 45 -17.63 -8.17 -9.70
N LYS A 46 -18.78 -7.68 -10.14
CA LYS A 46 -19.60 -8.32 -11.16
C LYS A 46 -19.07 -7.95 -12.53
N LEU A 47 -18.71 -8.97 -13.32
CA LEU A 47 -18.37 -8.86 -14.74
C LEU A 47 -19.56 -9.36 -15.56
N ASN A 48 -20.08 -8.54 -16.46
CA ASN A 48 -21.17 -8.91 -17.36
C ASN A 48 -20.60 -9.19 -18.75
N ILE A 49 -20.75 -10.44 -19.20
CA ILE A 49 -20.22 -10.93 -20.48
C ILE A 49 -20.97 -10.32 -21.66
N ALA A 50 -22.30 -10.25 -21.56
CA ALA A 50 -23.15 -9.82 -22.65
C ALA A 50 -22.89 -8.37 -23.08
N ASN A 51 -22.65 -7.48 -22.14
CA ASN A 51 -22.39 -6.06 -22.41
C ASN A 51 -20.96 -5.60 -22.13
N ASN A 52 -20.06 -6.54 -21.87
CA ASN A 52 -18.62 -6.29 -21.70
C ASN A 52 -18.27 -5.30 -20.56
N SER A 53 -19.08 -5.26 -19.49
CA SER A 53 -18.98 -4.28 -18.42
C SER A 53 -18.63 -4.90 -17.08
N TYR A 54 -18.19 -4.05 -16.14
CA TYR A 54 -17.94 -4.43 -14.77
C TYR A 54 -18.53 -3.40 -13.78
N ILE A 55 -18.88 -3.87 -12.59
CA ILE A 55 -19.28 -3.04 -11.46
C ILE A 55 -18.93 -3.73 -10.14
N CYS A 56 -18.33 -2.99 -9.22
CA CYS A 56 -18.18 -3.37 -7.81
C CYS A 56 -19.17 -2.55 -6.98
N LYS A 57 -19.98 -3.21 -6.14
CA LYS A 57 -20.96 -2.53 -5.29
C LYS A 57 -20.31 -1.80 -4.12
N ASP A 58 -19.14 -2.28 -3.65
CA ASP A 58 -18.52 -1.77 -2.43
C ASP A 58 -17.69 -0.50 -2.69
N CYS A 59 -16.98 -0.43 -3.83
CA CYS A 59 -16.16 0.74 -4.18
C CYS A 59 -16.69 1.50 -5.40
N GLU A 60 -17.86 1.14 -5.92
CA GLU A 60 -18.53 1.75 -7.08
C GLU A 60 -17.68 1.78 -8.36
N ALA A 61 -16.55 1.07 -8.40
CA ALA A 61 -15.75 0.94 -9.59
C ALA A 61 -16.57 0.29 -10.70
N ARG A 62 -16.78 1.00 -11.81
CA ARG A 62 -17.61 0.57 -12.94
C ARG A 62 -17.03 1.02 -14.26
N GLY A 63 -17.39 0.31 -15.35
CA GLY A 63 -16.95 0.63 -16.70
C GLY A 63 -17.04 -0.57 -17.65
N TYR A 64 -16.31 -0.48 -18.74
CA TYR A 64 -16.19 -1.54 -19.76
C TYR A 64 -14.82 -2.21 -19.70
N SER A 65 -14.66 -3.32 -20.41
CA SER A 65 -13.47 -4.17 -20.39
C SER A 65 -12.14 -3.45 -20.59
N VAL A 66 -12.05 -2.60 -21.63
CA VAL A 66 -10.84 -1.78 -21.88
C VAL A 66 -10.55 -0.85 -20.72
N GLY A 67 -11.60 -0.23 -20.16
CA GLY A 67 -11.50 0.63 -18.98
C GLY A 67 -11.07 -0.12 -17.72
N LEU A 68 -11.49 -1.39 -17.56
CA LEU A 68 -11.03 -2.27 -16.48
C LEU A 68 -9.52 -2.51 -16.60
N TYR A 69 -9.06 -2.88 -17.80
CA TYR A 69 -7.64 -3.10 -18.07
C TYR A 69 -6.81 -1.82 -17.85
N ALA A 70 -7.30 -0.69 -18.40
CA ALA A 70 -6.67 0.61 -18.25
C ALA A 70 -6.53 1.01 -16.78
N LYS A 71 -7.63 0.87 -16.01
CA LYS A 71 -7.66 1.20 -14.58
C LYS A 71 -6.74 0.30 -13.76
N TYR A 72 -6.73 -1.00 -14.06
CA TYR A 72 -5.88 -1.97 -13.36
C TYR A 72 -4.39 -1.76 -13.67
N LYS A 73 -4.05 -1.47 -14.93
CA LYS A 73 -2.67 -1.25 -15.38
C LYS A 73 -2.21 0.21 -15.27
N TYR A 74 -3.06 1.12 -14.79
CA TYR A 74 -2.76 2.55 -14.66
C TYR A 74 -2.30 3.21 -15.96
N ILE A 75 -2.91 2.84 -17.09
CA ILE A 75 -2.63 3.38 -18.43
C ILE A 75 -3.86 4.07 -19.01
N SER A 76 -3.68 4.82 -20.10
CA SER A 76 -4.80 5.40 -20.84
C SER A 76 -5.66 4.34 -21.52
N ASN A 77 -6.94 4.62 -21.77
CA ASN A 77 -7.81 3.70 -22.52
C ASN A 77 -7.26 3.41 -23.95
N LYS A 78 -6.62 4.39 -24.58
CA LYS A 78 -5.97 4.23 -25.89
C LYS A 78 -4.82 3.23 -25.81
N GLU A 79 -3.99 3.35 -24.82
CA GLU A 79 -2.88 2.43 -24.60
C GLU A 79 -3.35 1.04 -24.19
N ALA A 80 -4.37 0.94 -23.33
CA ALA A 80 -5.01 -0.31 -22.95
C ALA A 80 -5.57 -1.05 -24.17
N TYR A 81 -6.27 -0.33 -25.04
CA TYR A 81 -6.80 -0.88 -26.29
C TYR A 81 -5.66 -1.41 -27.19
N ASN A 82 -4.61 -0.63 -27.40
CA ASN A 82 -3.46 -1.04 -28.19
C ASN A 82 -2.78 -2.29 -27.61
N ARG A 83 -2.57 -2.36 -26.31
CA ARG A 83 -1.98 -3.53 -25.64
C ARG A 83 -2.86 -4.77 -25.72
N LEU A 84 -4.17 -4.62 -25.66
CA LEU A 84 -5.11 -5.73 -25.79
C LEU A 84 -5.14 -6.30 -27.20
N ILE A 85 -4.99 -5.46 -28.23
CA ILE A 85 -5.03 -5.86 -29.64
C ILE A 85 -3.70 -6.46 -30.11
N ASN A 86 -2.57 -5.89 -29.75
CA ASN A 86 -1.26 -6.24 -30.31
C ASN A 86 -0.56 -7.41 -29.57
N SER A 87 -1.24 -8.09 -28.64
CA SER A 87 -0.63 -9.03 -27.69
C SER A 87 -0.16 -10.39 -28.25
N GLU A 88 -0.07 -10.61 -29.56
CA GLU A 88 0.49 -11.85 -30.11
C GLU A 88 1.85 -11.71 -30.81
N ALA A 89 2.34 -10.49 -31.03
CA ALA A 89 3.65 -10.28 -31.66
C ALA A 89 4.82 -10.23 -30.65
N ASP A 90 4.55 -10.18 -29.34
CA ASP A 90 5.58 -9.91 -28.33
C ASP A 90 5.83 -11.05 -27.33
N ILE A 91 5.46 -12.29 -27.64
CA ILE A 91 5.73 -13.43 -26.76
C ILE A 91 7.19 -13.92 -26.85
N SER A 92 7.95 -13.48 -27.86
CA SER A 92 9.35 -13.90 -28.01
C SER A 92 10.43 -12.89 -27.63
N ASN A 93 10.08 -11.62 -27.38
CA ASN A 93 11.07 -10.61 -26.95
C ASN A 93 10.42 -9.53 -26.09
N ASN A 94 10.01 -9.82 -24.91
CA ASN A 94 9.90 -8.91 -23.76
C ASN A 94 8.91 -9.47 -22.72
N LEU A 95 9.30 -10.46 -22.03
CA LEU A 95 9.02 -10.63 -20.61
C LEU A 95 9.60 -9.42 -19.90
N THR A 96 8.93 -8.29 -19.94
CA THR A 96 9.02 -7.19 -18.98
C THR A 96 8.34 -5.94 -19.56
N SER A 97 7.00 -5.93 -19.72
CA SER A 97 6.30 -4.73 -19.30
C SER A 97 6.00 -4.92 -17.81
N SER A 98 7.04 -5.11 -17.04
CA SER A 98 7.12 -4.80 -15.64
C SER A 98 6.46 -3.43 -15.46
N ILE A 99 5.48 -3.33 -14.57
CA ILE A 99 5.37 -2.16 -13.74
C ILE A 99 6.84 -1.83 -13.46
N ILE A 100 7.33 -0.69 -13.91
CA ILE A 100 8.67 -0.24 -13.56
C ILE A 100 8.60 -0.02 -12.05
N THR A 101 8.82 -1.09 -11.30
CA THR A 101 9.01 -1.02 -9.87
C THR A 101 10.44 -0.55 -9.73
N ASN A 102 10.58 0.70 -9.40
CA ASN A 102 11.86 1.26 -9.12
C ASN A 102 12.52 0.48 -7.98
N SER A 103 13.81 0.29 -8.06
CA SER A 103 14.57 -0.28 -6.95
C SER A 103 14.34 0.62 -5.72
N LYS A 104 14.06 0.00 -4.58
CA LYS A 104 13.87 0.70 -3.32
C LYS A 104 15.16 1.44 -2.96
N LYS A 105 15.03 2.71 -2.55
CA LYS A 105 16.14 3.53 -2.08
C LYS A 105 16.73 3.01 -0.77
N ASN A 106 17.94 3.44 -0.44
CA ASN A 106 18.64 3.05 0.77
C ASN A 106 18.00 3.65 2.05
N ALA A 107 18.47 3.23 3.22
CA ALA A 107 17.87 3.63 4.50
C ALA A 107 18.01 5.13 4.80
N GLU A 108 19.08 5.79 4.34
CA GLU A 108 19.30 7.22 4.48
C GLU A 108 18.28 8.02 3.68
N GLU A 109 18.13 7.68 2.41
CA GLU A 109 17.18 8.35 1.50
C GLU A 109 15.73 8.14 1.95
N LEU A 110 15.40 6.94 2.44
CA LEU A 110 14.09 6.64 3.02
C LEU A 110 13.82 7.50 4.26
N ASP A 111 14.79 7.61 5.16
CA ASP A 111 14.66 8.37 6.40
C ASP A 111 14.43 9.85 6.12
N ILE A 112 15.29 10.47 5.30
CA ILE A 112 15.16 11.87 4.89
C ILE A 112 13.78 12.12 4.27
N THR A 113 13.37 11.27 3.34
CA THR A 113 12.08 11.42 2.65
C THR A 113 10.90 11.27 3.60
N TYR A 114 10.89 10.23 4.44
CA TYR A 114 9.77 10.00 5.35
C TYR A 114 9.71 11.02 6.48
N GLN A 115 10.83 11.53 6.98
CA GLN A 115 10.85 12.64 7.95
C GLN A 115 10.21 13.88 7.34
N SER A 116 10.72 14.38 6.21
CA SER A 116 10.14 15.54 5.53
C SER A 116 8.67 15.31 5.15
N PHE A 117 8.30 14.10 4.69
CA PHE A 117 6.91 13.77 4.39
C PHE A 117 6.01 13.89 5.63
N LEU A 118 6.40 13.32 6.76
CA LEU A 118 5.62 13.34 7.99
C LEU A 118 5.54 14.75 8.59
N GLU A 119 6.56 15.59 8.46
CA GLU A 119 6.55 16.98 8.87
C GLU A 119 5.51 17.82 8.11
N ASN A 120 5.21 17.44 6.87
CA ASN A 120 4.17 18.06 6.05
C ASN A 120 2.74 17.56 6.36
N LEU A 121 2.58 16.69 7.35
CA LEU A 121 1.31 16.13 7.79
C LEU A 121 0.98 16.55 9.22
N THR A 122 -0.30 16.62 9.54
CA THR A 122 -0.80 16.89 10.89
C THR A 122 -1.52 15.65 11.45
N LEU A 123 -1.58 15.55 12.76
CA LEU A 123 -2.47 14.61 13.44
C LEU A 123 -3.74 15.35 13.82
N ASN A 124 -4.90 14.90 13.37
CA ASN A 124 -6.19 15.53 13.71
C ASN A 124 -6.63 15.18 15.13
N SER A 125 -7.62 15.92 15.65
CA SER A 125 -8.16 15.74 17.01
C SER A 125 -8.74 14.34 17.24
N ASP A 126 -9.46 13.79 16.26
CA ASP A 126 -10.12 12.49 16.39
C ASP A 126 -9.09 11.36 16.53
N HIS A 127 -8.04 11.38 15.71
CA HIS A 127 -6.95 10.42 15.81
C HIS A 127 -6.12 10.63 17.08
N THR A 128 -5.91 11.87 17.50
CA THR A 128 -5.26 12.17 18.80
C THR A 128 -6.06 11.55 19.94
N MET A 129 -7.36 11.76 19.97
CA MET A 129 -8.24 11.18 21.00
C MET A 129 -8.22 9.65 20.99
N LYS A 130 -8.25 9.02 19.79
CA LYS A 130 -8.11 7.56 19.66
C LYS A 130 -6.79 7.07 20.25
N LEU A 131 -5.68 7.72 19.96
CA LEU A 131 -4.36 7.33 20.47
C LEU A 131 -4.27 7.50 22.00
N LEU A 132 -4.85 8.56 22.56
CA LEU A 132 -4.98 8.75 24.01
C LEU A 132 -5.83 7.62 24.63
N GLN A 133 -6.94 7.23 24.02
CA GLN A 133 -7.78 6.11 24.46
C GLN A 133 -7.03 4.77 24.38
N TYR A 134 -6.14 4.58 23.40
CA TYR A 134 -5.22 3.45 23.36
C TYR A 134 -4.19 3.50 24.50
N GLY A 135 -4.10 4.64 25.20
CA GLY A 135 -3.27 4.84 26.38
C GLY A 135 -1.87 5.37 26.08
N PHE A 136 -1.63 6.03 24.94
CA PHE A 136 -0.43 6.83 24.71
C PHE A 136 -0.53 8.15 25.47
N SER A 137 0.60 8.71 25.91
CA SER A 137 0.71 10.11 26.33
C SER A 137 0.90 11.01 25.10
N MET A 138 0.66 12.32 25.25
CA MET A 138 0.94 13.29 24.18
C MET A 138 2.41 13.25 23.75
N ASP A 139 3.34 13.17 24.72
CA ASP A 139 4.79 13.06 24.45
C ASP A 139 5.13 11.80 23.63
N GLU A 140 4.45 10.69 23.89
CA GLU A 140 4.65 9.45 23.13
C GLU A 140 4.11 9.58 21.71
N ILE A 141 2.92 10.19 21.55
CA ILE A 141 2.30 10.46 20.24
C ILE A 141 3.22 11.32 19.38
N GLU A 142 3.74 12.39 19.95
CA GLU A 142 4.61 13.34 19.28
C GLU A 142 5.96 12.72 18.91
N ARG A 143 6.57 11.99 19.86
CA ARG A 143 7.86 11.31 19.66
C ARG A 143 7.81 10.18 18.65
N ILE A 144 6.72 9.41 18.59
CA ILE A 144 6.54 8.34 17.60
C ILE A 144 6.28 8.96 16.23
N GLY A 145 5.61 10.11 16.17
CA GLY A 145 5.35 10.84 14.94
C GLY A 145 4.15 10.32 14.16
N PHE A 146 3.09 9.90 14.87
CA PHE A 146 1.84 9.54 14.22
C PHE A 146 1.24 10.72 13.45
N LYS A 147 0.71 10.47 12.25
CA LYS A 147 0.10 11.49 11.40
C LYS A 147 -1.19 11.00 10.77
N THR A 148 -2.18 11.87 10.66
CA THR A 148 -3.41 11.59 9.91
C THR A 148 -3.13 11.54 8.41
N ILE A 149 -3.73 10.58 7.72
CA ILE A 149 -3.54 10.40 6.29
C ILE A 149 -4.51 11.30 5.52
N PRO A 150 -4.02 12.23 4.69
CA PRO A 150 -4.88 13.02 3.83
C PRO A 150 -5.48 12.15 2.73
N THR A 151 -6.80 12.28 2.51
CA THR A 151 -7.54 11.50 1.51
C THR A 151 -7.83 12.29 0.24
N LYS A 152 -7.78 13.63 0.30
CA LYS A 152 -8.04 14.50 -0.86
C LYS A 152 -6.87 14.48 -1.83
N ASP A 153 -7.15 14.17 -3.10
CA ASP A 153 -6.11 14.04 -4.13
C ASP A 153 -5.31 15.34 -4.35
N SER A 154 -5.98 16.50 -4.28
CA SER A 154 -5.34 17.80 -4.41
C SER A 154 -4.33 18.09 -3.30
N GLU A 155 -4.61 17.67 -2.08
CA GLU A 155 -3.73 17.81 -0.92
C GLU A 155 -2.50 16.91 -1.06
N LYS A 156 -2.70 15.65 -1.45
CA LYS A 156 -1.62 14.70 -1.68
C LYS A 156 -0.62 15.19 -2.73
N VAL A 157 -1.14 15.66 -3.87
CA VAL A 157 -0.31 16.21 -4.95
C VAL A 157 0.46 17.45 -4.48
N LYS A 158 -0.18 18.33 -3.66
CA LYS A 158 0.49 19.51 -3.10
C LYS A 158 1.65 19.11 -2.17
N ILE A 159 1.46 18.10 -1.33
CA ILE A 159 2.51 17.59 -0.44
C ILE A 159 3.68 17.02 -1.26
N CYS A 160 3.39 16.17 -2.25
CA CYS A 160 4.44 15.63 -3.12
C CYS A 160 5.23 16.73 -3.84
N ARG A 161 4.54 17.78 -4.32
CA ARG A 161 5.21 18.93 -4.97
C ARG A 161 6.14 19.63 -4.00
N LYS A 162 5.69 19.88 -2.76
CA LYS A 162 6.51 20.51 -1.75
C LYS A 162 7.79 19.71 -1.46
N LEU A 163 7.70 18.38 -1.34
CA LEU A 163 8.86 17.50 -1.16
C LEU A 163 9.86 17.64 -2.33
N ILE A 164 9.35 17.69 -3.56
CA ILE A 164 10.19 17.85 -4.75
C ILE A 164 10.85 19.25 -4.77
N ASP A 165 10.12 20.30 -4.40
CA ASP A 165 10.66 21.67 -4.30
C ASP A 165 11.74 21.78 -3.20
N GLU A 166 11.69 20.91 -2.18
CA GLU A 166 12.73 20.72 -1.16
C GLU A 166 13.92 19.87 -1.65
N GLY A 167 13.90 19.42 -2.91
CA GLY A 167 14.96 18.62 -3.52
C GLY A 167 14.87 17.11 -3.27
N ILE A 168 13.74 16.64 -2.74
CA ILE A 168 13.54 15.21 -2.46
C ILE A 168 13.06 14.48 -3.73
N ASP A 169 13.80 13.46 -4.12
CA ASP A 169 13.40 12.55 -5.19
C ASP A 169 12.53 11.44 -4.64
N LEU A 170 11.26 11.37 -5.10
CA LEU A 170 10.26 10.39 -4.67
C LEU A 170 10.36 9.05 -5.42
N GLU A 171 11.22 8.95 -6.43
CA GLU A 171 11.44 7.70 -7.15
C GLU A 171 12.14 6.67 -6.26
N GLY A 172 11.65 5.44 -6.25
CA GLY A 172 12.21 4.39 -5.38
C GLY A 172 11.77 4.45 -3.90
N ILE A 173 10.90 5.39 -3.54
CA ILE A 173 10.34 5.49 -2.19
C ILE A 173 8.99 4.74 -2.12
N PRO A 174 8.84 3.70 -1.29
CA PRO A 174 7.58 2.99 -1.14
C PRO A 174 6.43 3.91 -0.73
N GLY A 175 5.26 3.68 -1.32
CA GLY A 175 4.06 4.47 -1.07
C GLY A 175 3.84 5.62 -2.05
N PHE A 176 4.91 6.16 -2.67
CA PHE A 176 4.81 7.19 -3.69
C PHE A 176 4.72 6.60 -5.10
N PHE A 177 4.02 7.30 -5.99
CA PHE A 177 3.80 6.85 -7.37
C PHE A 177 3.39 8.03 -8.27
N LYS A 178 3.43 7.83 -9.59
CA LYS A 178 2.89 8.79 -10.55
C LYS A 178 1.44 8.48 -10.90
N ASP A 179 0.55 9.46 -10.74
CA ASP A 179 -0.86 9.33 -11.10
C ASP A 179 -1.05 9.29 -12.63
N ARG A 180 -2.31 9.20 -13.09
CA ARG A 180 -2.64 9.18 -14.52
C ARG A 180 -2.26 10.44 -15.29
N LYS A 181 -2.00 11.56 -14.58
CA LYS A 181 -1.55 12.82 -15.13
C LYS A 181 -0.03 12.99 -14.99
N PHE A 182 0.68 11.90 -14.68
CA PHE A 182 2.13 11.86 -14.43
C PHE A 182 2.59 12.77 -13.29
N ARG A 183 1.69 13.13 -12.36
CA ARG A 183 2.02 13.89 -11.16
C ARG A 183 2.38 12.92 -10.04
N TRP A 184 3.35 13.26 -9.23
CA TRP A 184 3.63 12.54 -8.01
C TRP A 184 2.44 12.59 -7.04
N ASN A 185 2.11 11.44 -6.47
CA ASN A 185 1.02 11.20 -5.55
C ASN A 185 1.46 10.10 -4.57
N PHE A 186 0.66 9.83 -3.54
CA PHE A 186 0.94 8.73 -2.64
C PHE A 186 -0.31 7.92 -2.27
N LYS A 187 -0.10 6.68 -1.86
CA LYS A 187 -1.16 5.80 -1.38
C LYS A 187 -1.81 6.38 -0.13
N SER A 188 -3.13 6.40 -0.11
CA SER A 188 -3.89 6.89 1.02
C SER A 188 -5.08 5.99 1.32
N HIS A 189 -5.33 5.81 2.61
CA HIS A 189 -6.50 5.18 3.19
C HIS A 189 -6.89 6.03 4.39
N LYS A 190 -8.17 6.01 4.80
CA LYS A 190 -8.54 6.64 6.06
C LYS A 190 -7.82 5.96 7.21
N GLY A 191 -7.12 6.73 8.03
CA GLY A 191 -6.33 6.19 9.12
C GLY A 191 -5.12 7.03 9.47
N ILE A 192 -4.16 6.39 10.10
CA ILE A 192 -2.97 7.01 10.69
C ILE A 192 -1.72 6.41 10.07
N PHE A 193 -0.75 7.25 9.67
CA PHE A 193 0.60 6.80 9.39
C PHE A 193 1.32 6.44 10.69
N VAL A 194 1.96 5.28 10.68
CA VAL A 194 2.77 4.76 11.77
C VAL A 194 4.20 4.55 11.27
N PRO A 195 5.15 5.38 11.71
CA PRO A 195 6.56 5.26 11.31
C PRO A 195 7.17 3.94 11.79
N ILE A 196 8.07 3.39 10.99
CA ILE A 196 8.83 2.18 11.29
C ILE A 196 10.30 2.53 11.37
N PHE A 197 10.87 2.41 12.55
CA PHE A 197 12.26 2.73 12.80
C PHE A 197 13.15 1.49 12.74
N GLN A 198 14.28 1.62 12.03
CA GLN A 198 15.41 0.69 12.10
C GLN A 198 16.69 1.51 12.29
N ASN A 199 17.49 1.16 13.29
CA ASN A 199 18.71 1.91 13.63
C ASN A 199 18.50 3.43 13.72
N CYS A 200 17.44 3.85 14.38
CA CYS A 200 17.02 5.25 14.56
C CYS A 200 16.60 5.98 13.26
N LYS A 201 16.44 5.30 12.13
CA LYS A 201 15.98 5.83 10.84
C LYS A 201 14.58 5.34 10.52
N ILE A 202 13.76 6.18 9.92
CA ILE A 202 12.44 5.78 9.40
C ILE A 202 12.65 5.07 8.06
N THR A 203 12.54 3.75 8.05
CA THR A 203 12.79 2.93 6.85
C THR A 203 11.52 2.46 6.15
N ALA A 204 10.37 2.67 6.78
CA ALA A 204 9.05 2.34 6.24
C ALA A 204 7.95 3.10 6.97
N LEU A 205 6.77 3.13 6.37
CA LEU A 205 5.54 3.55 7.02
C LEU A 205 4.51 2.43 6.96
N ARG A 206 3.70 2.32 7.99
CA ARG A 206 2.46 1.55 7.97
C ARG A 206 1.27 2.49 8.03
N ILE A 207 0.15 1.99 7.54
CA ILE A 207 -1.13 2.64 7.64
C ILE A 207 -1.96 1.83 8.63
N HIS A 208 -2.28 2.41 9.77
CA HIS A 208 -3.30 1.88 10.66
C HIS A 208 -4.66 2.39 10.19
N LEU A 209 -5.51 1.47 9.77
CA LEU A 209 -6.80 1.79 9.14
C LEU A 209 -7.83 2.19 10.19
N ASP A 210 -8.68 3.14 9.86
CA ASP A 210 -9.89 3.40 10.64
C ASP A 210 -10.86 2.20 10.55
N ASN A 211 -11.63 1.97 11.63
CA ASN A 211 -12.55 0.83 11.78
C ASN A 211 -13.70 0.78 10.75
N GLU A 212 -13.80 1.76 9.85
CA GLU A 212 -14.77 1.78 8.75
C GLU A 212 -14.55 0.64 7.73
N TYR A 213 -13.37 0.03 7.73
CA TYR A 213 -13.06 -1.11 6.89
C TYR A 213 -13.34 -2.39 7.68
N ASN A 214 -14.45 -3.09 7.38
CA ASN A 214 -14.80 -4.42 7.92
C ASN A 214 -13.77 -5.49 7.48
N THR A 215 -12.50 -5.28 7.78
CA THR A 215 -11.41 -6.19 7.46
C THR A 215 -10.76 -6.72 8.74
N ASP A 216 -10.32 -7.98 8.74
CA ASP A 216 -9.50 -8.53 9.84
C ASP A 216 -8.10 -7.90 9.91
N THR A 217 -7.79 -7.00 8.98
CA THR A 217 -6.49 -6.34 8.88
C THR A 217 -6.62 -4.91 9.37
N THR A 218 -6.01 -4.61 10.50
CA THR A 218 -5.96 -3.26 11.08
C THR A 218 -4.84 -2.42 10.49
N ASP A 219 -3.79 -3.07 9.96
CA ASP A 219 -2.58 -2.41 9.47
C ASP A 219 -2.18 -2.88 8.09
N ILE A 220 -1.87 -1.97 7.19
CA ILE A 220 -1.30 -2.26 5.86
C ILE A 220 0.02 -1.53 5.65
N TRP A 221 0.85 -2.03 4.71
CA TRP A 221 2.08 -1.33 4.34
C TRP A 221 1.79 -0.10 3.46
N PHE A 222 2.50 0.98 3.72
CA PHE A 222 2.58 2.10 2.79
C PHE A 222 3.48 1.69 1.62
N SER A 223 2.87 1.14 0.59
CA SER A 223 3.51 0.53 -0.58
C SER A 223 2.76 0.89 -1.84
N SER A 224 3.47 1.14 -2.91
CA SER A 224 2.94 1.53 -4.21
C SER A 224 3.31 0.55 -5.34
N SER A 225 3.67 -0.68 -5.00
CA SER A 225 4.15 -1.69 -5.97
C SER A 225 3.20 -2.01 -7.13
N GLN A 226 1.94 -1.64 -7.02
CA GLN A 226 0.92 -1.84 -8.07
C GLN A 226 0.62 -0.56 -8.85
N GLU A 227 1.36 0.52 -8.59
CA GLU A 227 1.16 1.81 -9.20
C GLU A 227 2.27 2.13 -10.22
N ASN A 228 1.98 3.08 -11.12
CA ASN A 228 2.98 3.54 -12.10
C ASN A 228 4.14 4.26 -11.40
N ASN A 229 5.39 3.88 -11.72
CA ASN A 229 6.59 4.32 -10.99
C ASN A 229 6.52 4.09 -9.47
N GLY A 230 5.72 3.11 -9.04
CA GLY A 230 5.61 2.77 -7.64
C GLY A 230 6.72 1.82 -7.17
N THR A 231 6.91 1.76 -5.86
CA THR A 231 7.94 0.95 -5.23
C THR A 231 7.34 0.02 -4.19
N LYS A 232 7.83 -1.22 -4.15
CA LYS A 232 7.40 -2.22 -3.19
C LYS A 232 8.02 -1.96 -1.82
N GLN A 233 7.21 -2.04 -0.77
CA GLN A 233 7.70 -2.15 0.60
C GLN A 233 7.86 -3.63 0.96
N ASP A 234 9.05 -4.01 1.42
CA ASP A 234 9.32 -5.36 1.89
C ASP A 234 8.63 -5.63 3.22
N ASN A 235 8.17 -6.87 3.41
CA ASN A 235 7.58 -7.31 4.67
C ASN A 235 8.69 -7.68 5.66
N ASN A 236 9.40 -6.69 6.19
CA ASN A 236 10.46 -6.93 7.15
C ASN A 236 9.90 -7.15 8.56
N ILE A 237 10.56 -8.02 9.32
CA ILE A 237 10.36 -8.12 10.75
C ILE A 237 10.85 -6.79 11.37
N MET A 238 10.03 -6.21 12.22
CA MET A 238 10.38 -4.98 12.91
C MET A 238 10.73 -5.27 14.35
N PHE A 239 11.82 -4.68 14.80
CA PHE A 239 12.27 -4.72 16.18
C PHE A 239 12.02 -3.35 16.82
N LEU A 240 11.28 -3.32 17.94
CA LEU A 240 11.12 -2.15 18.77
C LEU A 240 11.94 -2.33 20.03
N TYR A 241 12.86 -1.40 20.24
CA TYR A 241 13.69 -1.38 21.43
C TYR A 241 13.14 -0.41 22.47
N PRO A 242 13.18 -0.75 23.77
CA PRO A 242 12.78 0.15 24.81
C PRO A 242 13.64 1.41 24.84
N LYS A 243 13.07 2.48 25.41
CA LYS A 243 13.59 3.86 25.40
C LYS A 243 15.05 4.03 25.85
N ASN A 244 15.56 3.13 26.69
CA ASN A 244 16.86 3.28 27.38
C ASN A 244 18.00 2.45 26.76
N ASN A 245 17.78 1.64 25.71
CA ASN A 245 18.78 0.69 25.23
C ASN A 245 19.09 0.83 23.73
N ARG A 246 19.04 2.05 23.17
CA ARG A 246 19.35 2.28 21.74
C ARG A 246 20.78 1.89 21.32
N LEU A 247 21.72 1.71 22.24
CA LEU A 247 23.12 1.45 21.96
C LEU A 247 23.76 0.26 22.72
N GLN A 248 23.07 -0.44 23.63
CA GLN A 248 23.67 -1.47 24.47
C GLN A 248 23.44 -2.93 24.03
N ILE A 249 22.66 -3.19 22.99
CA ILE A 249 22.35 -4.56 22.56
C ILE A 249 23.51 -5.22 21.78
N ILE A 250 24.53 -4.47 21.42
CA ILE A 250 25.73 -4.99 20.72
C ILE A 250 26.82 -5.45 21.69
N ASN A 251 26.76 -5.09 22.95
CA ASN A 251 27.77 -5.47 23.94
C ASN A 251 27.27 -6.58 24.88
N ASN A 252 27.64 -7.79 24.56
CA ASN A 252 27.89 -8.97 25.36
C ASN A 252 27.69 -8.84 26.88
N ASN A 253 26.45 -8.79 27.38
CA ASN A 253 26.16 -9.29 28.71
C ASN A 253 24.81 -9.98 28.73
N GLN A 254 24.83 -11.28 29.00
CA GLN A 254 23.77 -12.26 28.91
C GLN A 254 22.72 -12.10 30.02
N GLU A 255 21.95 -11.03 30.02
CA GLU A 255 20.63 -11.10 30.67
C GLU A 255 19.63 -11.62 29.63
N LYS A 256 19.01 -12.74 29.93
CA LYS A 256 17.91 -13.29 29.13
C LYS A 256 16.79 -12.25 29.13
N LYS A 257 16.62 -11.55 28.00
CA LYS A 257 15.51 -10.62 27.82
C LYS A 257 14.36 -11.37 27.16
N ASP A 258 13.17 -11.21 27.73
CA ASP A 258 11.97 -11.77 27.12
C ASP A 258 11.69 -11.09 25.77
N ILE A 259 11.27 -11.88 24.81
CA ILE A 259 10.87 -11.40 23.48
C ILE A 259 9.36 -11.44 23.42
N ILE A 260 8.73 -10.28 23.24
CA ILE A 260 7.28 -10.18 23.06
C ILE A 260 6.96 -10.04 21.58
N ILE A 261 6.21 -10.99 21.03
CA ILE A 261 5.81 -11.02 19.62
C ILE A 261 4.40 -10.43 19.49
N VAL A 262 4.22 -9.42 18.64
CA VAL A 262 2.96 -8.70 18.46
C VAL A 262 2.57 -8.65 16.98
N SER A 263 1.28 -8.80 16.70
CA SER A 263 0.75 -8.71 15.32
C SER A 263 0.33 -7.30 14.91
N GLU A 264 -0.08 -6.47 15.85
CA GLU A 264 -0.58 -5.12 15.62
C GLU A 264 0.47 -4.06 15.92
N MET A 265 0.55 -3.04 15.05
CA MET A 265 1.60 -2.03 15.11
C MET A 265 1.44 -1.06 16.28
N ILE A 266 0.23 -0.54 16.47
CA ILE A 266 -0.06 0.37 17.59
C ILE A 266 0.15 -0.33 18.93
N LEU A 267 -0.29 -1.58 19.06
CA LEU A 267 -0.08 -2.39 20.24
C LEU A 267 1.42 -2.62 20.50
N ALA A 268 2.21 -2.87 19.46
CA ALA A 268 3.66 -3.03 19.60
C ALA A 268 4.32 -1.77 20.18
N TYR A 269 3.97 -0.58 19.70
CA TYR A 269 4.46 0.68 20.26
C TYR A 269 4.01 0.91 21.70
N LYS A 270 2.74 0.59 22.01
CA LYS A 270 2.20 0.70 23.38
C LYS A 270 2.96 -0.19 24.37
N ILE A 271 3.23 -1.43 23.97
CA ILE A 271 3.99 -2.36 24.80
C ILE A 271 5.44 -1.87 24.95
N ALA A 272 6.10 -1.46 23.86
CA ALA A 272 7.47 -0.93 23.89
C ALA A 272 7.61 0.33 24.79
N ALA A 273 6.58 1.15 24.90
CA ALA A 273 6.56 2.31 25.78
C ALA A 273 6.50 1.94 27.27
N ARG A 274 5.97 0.76 27.62
CA ARG A 274 5.70 0.33 28.99
C ARG A 274 6.68 -0.69 29.53
N TYR A 275 7.11 -1.62 28.70
CA TYR A 275 8.05 -2.68 29.06
C TYR A 275 9.47 -2.24 28.71
N LYS A 276 10.22 -1.77 29.70
CA LYS A 276 11.53 -1.12 29.50
C LYS A 276 12.65 -2.07 29.09
N ASP A 277 12.51 -3.36 29.39
CA ASP A 277 13.61 -4.33 29.28
C ASP A 277 13.38 -5.41 28.21
N ASN A 278 12.21 -5.45 27.59
CA ASN A 278 11.85 -6.51 26.65
C ASN A 278 12.00 -6.05 25.21
N ILE A 279 12.43 -6.96 24.35
CA ILE A 279 12.48 -6.74 22.91
C ILE A 279 11.09 -7.03 22.33
N ILE A 280 10.50 -6.05 21.65
CA ILE A 280 9.22 -6.22 21.00
C ILE A 280 9.45 -6.52 19.53
N ILE A 281 9.00 -7.68 19.09
CA ILE A 281 9.06 -8.09 17.71
C ILE A 281 7.65 -8.04 17.11
N ARG A 282 7.46 -7.21 16.09
CA ARG A 282 6.27 -7.25 15.27
C ARG A 282 6.53 -8.14 14.06
N TYR A 283 5.70 -9.16 13.85
CA TYR A 283 5.77 -10.00 12.66
C TYR A 283 4.46 -9.96 11.86
N SER A 284 4.55 -10.23 10.57
CA SER A 284 3.39 -10.43 9.70
C SER A 284 3.06 -11.92 9.65
N LYS A 285 1.78 -12.29 9.74
CA LYS A 285 1.27 -13.69 9.75
C LYS A 285 1.78 -14.60 8.61
N CYS A 286 2.47 -14.04 7.61
CA CYS A 286 2.93 -14.81 6.44
C CYS A 286 4.21 -15.64 6.68
N TYR A 287 4.90 -15.51 7.82
CA TYR A 287 6.20 -16.16 8.03
C TYR A 287 6.18 -17.49 8.80
N PHE A 288 5.08 -17.81 9.44
CA PHE A 288 4.92 -19.10 10.12
C PHE A 288 3.89 -19.95 9.38
N LYS A 289 4.26 -20.52 8.23
CA LYS A 289 3.64 -21.77 7.78
C LYS A 289 4.30 -22.89 8.55
N LYS A 290 3.46 -23.67 9.26
CA LYS A 290 3.85 -24.95 9.86
C LYS A 290 4.39 -25.90 8.81
#